data_5989688b5597d6d8ff7218548761b0fe
#
_entry.id   5989688b5597d6d8ff7218548761b0fe
#
_cell.length_a   1.000
_cell.length_b   1.000
_cell.length_c   1.000
_cell.angle_alpha   90.00
_cell.angle_beta   90.00
_cell.angle_gamma   90.00
#
_symmetry.space_group_name_H-M   'P 1'
#
loop_
_entity.id
_entity.type
_entity.pdbx_description
1 polymer ?
#
loop_
_entity_poly.entity_id
_entity_poly.type
_entity_poly.pdbx_seq_one_letter_code
_entity_poly.pdbx_strand_id
1 'polypeptide(L)'
;MRRPNKPTLGKLPEASGTNAMSTPFSNFSKIVDPSGRLNFEGKAVLHASGVEFKNGTSFNINMQELELLEQLGFGNYGTVSKARHTRTKVEMAVKEIRLELDEAKLNAIIMELDILHRAIAPQIVEFYGAFFIESCVYYCMEYMDAGSLERLCAGRRCC
;
A
#
# COMPACT_ATOMS: atom_id res chain seq x y z
N MET A 1 36.05 -66.08 -7.71
CA MET A 1 35.89 -64.61 -7.50
C MET A 1 34.42 -64.27 -7.63
N ARG A 2 33.74 -64.02 -6.54
CA ARG A 2 32.33 -63.61 -6.51
C ARG A 2 32.25 -62.09 -6.41
N ARG A 3 31.52 -61.42 -7.33
CA ARG A 3 31.25 -59.99 -7.28
C ARG A 3 30.21 -59.68 -6.21
N PRO A 4 30.33 -58.64 -5.41
CA PRO A 4 29.34 -58.28 -4.41
C PRO A 4 28.12 -57.59 -5.07
N ASN A 5 26.93 -57.99 -4.56
CA ASN A 5 25.62 -57.46 -4.94
C ASN A 5 25.51 -55.97 -4.68
N LYS A 6 24.99 -55.23 -5.67
CA LYS A 6 24.50 -53.86 -5.47
C LYS A 6 23.23 -53.84 -4.58
N PRO A 7 23.14 -52.94 -3.62
CA PRO A 7 21.89 -52.75 -2.88
C PRO A 7 20.84 -52.12 -3.78
N THR A 8 19.69 -52.77 -3.84
CA THR A 8 18.49 -52.26 -4.52
C THR A 8 17.91 -51.12 -3.69
N LEU A 9 17.84 -49.94 -4.29
CA LEU A 9 17.23 -48.77 -3.71
C LEU A 9 15.71 -49.02 -3.59
N GLY A 10 15.21 -49.14 -2.37
CA GLY A 10 13.80 -49.34 -2.08
C GLY A 10 12.99 -48.10 -2.56
N LYS A 11 11.84 -48.39 -3.17
CA LYS A 11 10.84 -47.38 -3.51
C LYS A 11 10.48 -46.57 -2.29
N LEU A 12 10.68 -45.24 -2.40
CA LEU A 12 10.07 -44.29 -1.45
C LEU A 12 8.55 -44.35 -1.59
N PRO A 13 7.81 -44.31 -0.46
CA PRO A 13 6.35 -44.19 -0.54
C PRO A 13 5.98 -42.81 -1.11
N GLU A 14 5.10 -42.82 -2.10
CA GLU A 14 4.47 -41.61 -2.59
C GLU A 14 3.65 -40.99 -1.48
N ALA A 15 4.10 -39.87 -0.95
CA ALA A 15 3.34 -39.03 -0.03
C ALA A 15 2.29 -38.27 -0.86
N SER A 16 1.08 -38.88 -0.95
CA SER A 16 -0.12 -38.15 -1.33
C SER A 16 -0.51 -37.24 -0.17
N GLY A 17 -0.28 -35.94 -0.38
CA GLY A 17 -0.63 -34.92 0.60
C GLY A 17 -0.02 -33.59 0.19
N THR A 18 -0.50 -33.02 -0.89
CA THR A 18 -0.16 -31.65 -1.29
C THR A 18 -0.85 -30.65 -0.38
N ASN A 19 -0.36 -30.48 0.84
CA ASN A 19 -0.43 -29.21 1.50
C ASN A 19 0.67 -28.37 0.85
N ALA A 20 0.34 -27.66 -0.22
CA ALA A 20 1.16 -26.59 -0.72
C ALA A 20 1.28 -25.58 0.42
N MET A 21 2.39 -25.63 1.16
CA MET A 21 2.78 -24.55 2.06
C MET A 21 2.88 -23.31 1.17
N SER A 22 1.87 -22.45 1.27
CA SER A 22 1.88 -21.17 0.59
C SER A 22 3.07 -20.38 1.13
N THR A 23 4.13 -20.28 0.33
CA THR A 23 5.26 -19.44 0.71
C THR A 23 4.77 -18.00 0.76
N PRO A 24 5.34 -17.14 1.63
CA PRO A 24 4.99 -15.71 1.64
C PRO A 24 5.03 -15.06 0.26
N PHE A 25 5.86 -15.57 -0.65
CA PHE A 25 5.98 -15.10 -2.03
C PHE A 25 4.81 -15.49 -2.95
N SER A 26 4.06 -16.56 -2.65
CA SER A 26 2.92 -16.98 -3.48
C SER A 26 1.74 -16.00 -3.39
N ASN A 27 1.61 -15.28 -2.29
CA ASN A 27 0.56 -14.27 -2.11
C ASN A 27 0.97 -12.94 -2.75
N PHE A 28 2.27 -12.62 -2.79
CA PHE A 28 2.77 -11.41 -3.44
C PHE A 28 2.50 -11.40 -4.94
N SER A 29 2.76 -12.50 -5.63
CA SER A 29 2.50 -12.63 -7.08
C SER A 29 1.01 -12.64 -7.46
N LYS A 30 0.11 -12.81 -6.48
CA LYS A 30 -1.34 -12.67 -6.70
C LYS A 30 -1.80 -11.20 -6.62
N ILE A 31 -1.08 -10.38 -5.87
CA ILE A 31 -1.43 -8.99 -5.58
C ILE A 31 -0.65 -8.03 -6.47
N VAL A 32 0.64 -8.30 -6.70
CA VAL A 32 1.49 -7.52 -7.60
C VAL A 32 1.69 -8.29 -8.89
N ASP A 33 1.24 -7.73 -10.00
CA ASP A 33 1.42 -8.35 -11.31
C ASP A 33 2.85 -8.12 -11.86
N PRO A 34 3.27 -8.86 -12.92
CA PRO A 34 4.60 -8.69 -13.51
C PRO A 34 4.86 -7.29 -14.08
N SER A 35 3.82 -6.49 -14.33
CA SER A 35 3.95 -5.09 -14.78
C SER A 35 4.18 -4.10 -13.62
N GLY A 36 4.24 -4.58 -12.37
CA GLY A 36 4.43 -3.78 -11.18
C GLY A 36 3.15 -3.07 -10.70
N ARG A 37 1.98 -3.55 -11.11
CA ARG A 37 0.70 -3.04 -10.62
C ARG A 37 0.26 -3.80 -9.38
N LEU A 38 -0.27 -3.09 -8.42
CA LEU A 38 -0.86 -3.65 -7.20
C LEU A 38 -2.37 -3.80 -7.40
N ASN A 39 -2.85 -5.03 -7.48
CA ASN A 39 -4.27 -5.32 -7.69
C ASN A 39 -4.90 -5.81 -6.39
N PHE A 40 -5.87 -5.06 -5.89
CA PHE A 40 -6.66 -5.39 -4.72
C PHE A 40 -7.98 -6.05 -5.10
N GLU A 41 -7.95 -7.31 -5.52
CA GLU A 41 -9.14 -8.14 -5.78
C GLU A 41 -10.25 -7.44 -6.57
N GLY A 42 -9.88 -6.62 -7.56
CA GLY A 42 -10.82 -5.88 -8.38
C GLY A 42 -11.52 -4.69 -7.68
N LYS A 43 -11.14 -4.30 -6.48
CA LYS A 43 -11.63 -3.08 -5.81
C LYS A 43 -10.89 -1.85 -6.28
N ALA A 44 -9.57 -1.94 -6.38
CA ALA A 44 -8.70 -0.91 -6.90
C ALA A 44 -7.44 -1.51 -7.51
N VAL A 45 -6.88 -0.83 -8.49
CA VAL A 45 -5.58 -1.14 -9.09
C VAL A 45 -4.68 0.08 -8.96
N LEU A 46 -3.56 -0.08 -8.26
CA LEU A 46 -2.54 0.96 -8.11
C LEU A 46 -1.37 0.66 -9.04
N HIS A 47 -0.86 1.71 -9.65
CA HIS A 47 0.34 1.67 -10.48
C HIS A 47 1.21 2.90 -10.20
N ALA A 48 2.37 3.01 -10.82
CA ALA A 48 3.32 4.09 -10.56
C ALA A 48 2.78 5.50 -10.93
N SER A 49 1.77 5.58 -11.78
CA SER A 49 1.18 6.84 -12.26
C SER A 49 -0.23 7.12 -11.71
N GLY A 50 -0.71 6.33 -10.76
CA GLY A 50 -2.01 6.59 -10.14
C GLY A 50 -2.78 5.38 -9.65
N VAL A 51 -4.07 5.55 -9.44
CA VAL A 51 -5.02 4.53 -8.98
C VAL A 51 -6.28 4.52 -9.82
N GLU A 52 -6.78 3.34 -10.11
CA GLU A 52 -8.06 3.10 -10.77
C GLU A 52 -8.97 2.30 -9.84
N PHE A 53 -10.17 2.81 -9.57
CA PHE A 53 -11.17 2.13 -8.75
C PHE A 53 -12.17 1.36 -9.62
N LYS A 54 -12.78 0.32 -9.07
CA LYS A 54 -13.78 -0.52 -9.73
C LYS A 54 -14.97 0.26 -10.32
N ASN A 55 -15.32 1.38 -9.70
CA ASN A 55 -16.40 2.25 -10.16
C ASN A 55 -16.04 3.12 -11.39
N GLY A 56 -14.82 2.96 -11.93
CA GLY A 56 -14.31 3.74 -13.06
C GLY A 56 -13.68 5.08 -12.68
N THR A 57 -13.68 5.45 -11.40
CA THR A 57 -12.96 6.65 -10.94
C THR A 57 -11.46 6.40 -10.97
N SER A 58 -10.69 7.32 -11.54
CA SER A 58 -9.24 7.25 -11.58
C SER A 58 -8.60 8.55 -11.12
N PHE A 59 -7.44 8.44 -10.49
CA PHE A 59 -6.61 9.56 -10.06
C PHE A 59 -5.21 9.37 -10.62
N ASN A 60 -4.74 10.35 -11.36
CA ASN A 60 -3.39 10.34 -11.96
C ASN A 60 -2.48 11.25 -11.15
N ILE A 61 -1.59 10.65 -10.42
CA ILE A 61 -0.54 11.32 -9.64
C ILE A 61 0.65 10.36 -9.50
N ASN A 62 1.86 10.88 -9.58
CA ASN A 62 3.06 10.06 -9.49
C ASN A 62 4.16 10.79 -8.70
N MET A 63 5.16 10.04 -8.24
CA MET A 63 6.26 10.57 -7.44
C MET A 63 7.07 11.66 -8.16
N GLN A 64 7.21 11.60 -9.48
CA GLN A 64 8.01 12.57 -10.26
C GLN A 64 7.36 13.96 -10.31
N GLU A 65 6.06 14.04 -10.09
CA GLU A 65 5.31 15.29 -10.01
C GLU A 65 5.29 15.89 -8.60
N LEU A 66 5.91 15.24 -7.63
CA LEU A 66 5.93 15.63 -6.23
C LEU A 66 7.34 16.05 -5.79
N GLU A 67 7.42 17.21 -5.17
CA GLU A 67 8.58 17.67 -4.41
C GLU A 67 8.31 17.39 -2.94
N LEU A 68 9.02 16.40 -2.36
CA LEU A 68 8.91 16.10 -0.93
C LEU A 68 9.60 17.20 -0.13
N LEU A 69 8.94 17.70 0.89
CA LEU A 69 9.40 18.76 1.76
C LEU A 69 9.77 18.20 3.15
N GLU A 70 9.03 18.56 4.18
CA GLU A 70 9.31 18.15 5.55
C GLU A 70 8.50 16.92 5.98
N GLN A 71 9.04 16.12 6.88
CA GLN A 71 8.31 15.03 7.51
C GLN A 71 7.35 15.59 8.54
N LEU A 72 6.05 15.25 8.42
CA LEU A 72 4.99 15.70 9.32
C LEU A 72 4.77 14.75 10.50
N GLY A 73 4.98 13.45 10.26
CA GLY A 73 4.77 12.44 11.29
C GLY A 73 5.26 11.06 10.89
N PHE A 74 5.36 10.22 11.90
CA PHE A 74 5.68 8.81 11.77
C PHE A 74 4.71 8.01 12.64
N GLY A 75 4.08 7.00 12.09
CA GLY A 75 3.10 6.17 12.79
C GLY A 75 3.28 4.69 12.50
N ASN A 76 2.43 3.86 13.12
CA ASN A 76 2.45 2.40 12.95
C ASN A 76 2.29 1.93 11.49
N TYR A 77 1.76 2.77 10.64
CA TYR A 77 1.47 2.44 9.24
C TYR A 77 2.41 3.13 8.24
N GLY A 78 3.42 3.86 8.71
CA GLY A 78 4.37 4.51 7.82
C GLY A 78 4.66 5.96 8.15
N THR A 79 5.24 6.66 7.18
CA THR A 79 5.69 8.04 7.29
C THR A 79 4.72 8.97 6.56
N VAL A 80 4.44 10.13 7.16
CA VAL A 80 3.67 11.20 6.50
C VAL A 80 4.61 12.38 6.26
N SER A 81 4.69 12.83 5.01
CA SER A 81 5.51 13.96 4.61
C SER A 81 4.66 15.03 3.94
N LYS A 82 5.04 16.29 4.12
CA LYS A 82 4.53 17.39 3.31
C LYS A 82 5.15 17.29 1.92
N ALA A 83 4.36 17.49 0.88
CA ALA A 83 4.84 17.55 -0.48
C ALA A 83 4.17 18.70 -1.23
N ARG A 84 4.79 19.13 -2.33
CA ARG A 84 4.25 20.11 -3.25
C ARG A 84 4.17 19.51 -4.64
N HIS A 85 3.03 19.61 -5.27
CA HIS A 85 2.89 19.21 -6.66
C HIS A 85 3.61 20.23 -7.57
N THR A 86 4.56 19.77 -8.37
CA THR A 86 5.51 20.64 -9.10
C THR A 86 4.85 21.59 -10.08
N ARG A 87 3.79 21.15 -10.78
CA ARG A 87 3.07 21.96 -11.77
C ARG A 87 2.04 22.90 -11.15
N THR A 88 1.18 22.37 -10.27
CA THR A 88 0.06 23.16 -9.73
C THR A 88 0.42 23.93 -8.48
N LYS A 89 1.58 23.64 -7.88
CA LYS A 89 2.06 24.23 -6.62
C LYS A 89 1.18 23.92 -5.39
N VAL A 90 0.22 23.00 -5.54
CA VAL A 90 -0.64 22.55 -4.44
C VAL A 90 0.22 21.82 -3.41
N GLU A 91 0.09 22.21 -2.15
CA GLU A 91 0.68 21.52 -1.00
C GLU A 91 -0.24 20.39 -0.55
N MET A 92 0.35 19.26 -0.23
CA MET A 92 -0.37 18.06 0.18
C MET A 92 0.37 17.28 1.25
N ALA A 93 -0.32 16.42 1.95
CA ALA A 93 0.25 15.38 2.81
C ALA A 93 0.36 14.10 2.01
N VAL A 94 1.54 13.48 2.02
CA VAL A 94 1.81 12.21 1.38
C VAL A 94 2.12 11.18 2.44
N LYS A 95 1.28 10.17 2.56
CA LYS A 95 1.46 9.04 3.47
C LYS A 95 2.09 7.89 2.71
N GLU A 96 3.26 7.47 3.14
CA GLU A 96 3.98 6.32 2.63
C GLU A 96 3.73 5.11 3.53
N ILE A 97 3.27 4.02 2.95
CA ILE A 97 3.01 2.75 3.65
C ILE A 97 3.80 1.66 2.95
N ARG A 98 4.74 1.04 3.65
CA ARG A 98 5.46 -0.10 3.12
C ARG A 98 4.53 -1.31 3.04
N LEU A 99 4.47 -1.92 1.87
CA LEU A 99 3.66 -3.10 1.63
C LEU A 99 4.31 -4.29 2.35
N GLU A 100 3.61 -4.81 3.33
CA GLU A 100 3.97 -6.06 4.00
C GLU A 100 3.00 -7.15 3.54
N LEU A 101 3.48 -8.40 3.48
CA LEU A 101 2.69 -9.56 3.05
C LEU A 101 1.74 -10.07 4.14
N ASP A 102 1.29 -9.18 5.00
CA ASP A 102 0.28 -9.42 6.02
C ASP A 102 -1.10 -9.08 5.45
N GLU A 103 -1.97 -10.06 5.40
CA GLU A 103 -3.32 -9.94 4.86
C GLU A 103 -4.15 -8.89 5.61
N ALA A 104 -3.98 -8.78 6.92
CA ALA A 104 -4.67 -7.77 7.73
C ALA A 104 -4.24 -6.35 7.34
N LYS A 105 -2.94 -6.13 7.09
CA LYS A 105 -2.41 -4.83 6.65
C LYS A 105 -2.86 -4.49 5.23
N LEU A 106 -2.88 -5.48 4.32
CA LEU A 106 -3.39 -5.29 2.96
C LEU A 106 -4.86 -4.89 2.97
N ASN A 107 -5.68 -5.56 3.78
CA ASN A 107 -7.10 -5.21 3.94
C ASN A 107 -7.29 -3.82 4.53
N ALA A 108 -6.46 -3.41 5.49
CA ALA A 108 -6.49 -2.05 6.06
C ALA A 108 -6.18 -0.99 5.00
N ILE A 109 -5.20 -1.22 4.13
CA ILE A 109 -4.84 -0.32 3.02
C ILE A 109 -6.03 -0.17 2.05
N ILE A 110 -6.67 -1.27 1.65
CA ILE A 110 -7.84 -1.24 0.77
C ILE A 110 -9.00 -0.48 1.38
N MET A 111 -9.29 -0.74 2.67
CA MET A 111 -10.38 -0.06 3.37
C MET A 111 -10.12 1.43 3.47
N GLU A 112 -8.89 1.84 3.79
CA GLU A 112 -8.52 3.26 3.85
C GLU A 112 -8.68 3.95 2.49
N LEU A 113 -8.23 3.31 1.40
CA LEU A 113 -8.41 3.81 0.03
C LEU A 113 -9.89 3.94 -0.35
N ASP A 114 -10.71 2.94 -0.04
CA ASP A 114 -12.14 2.94 -0.35
C ASP A 114 -12.88 4.06 0.40
N ILE A 115 -12.51 4.30 1.64
CA ILE A 115 -13.05 5.41 2.45
C ILE A 115 -12.60 6.75 1.88
N LEU A 116 -11.31 6.94 1.64
CA LEU A 116 -10.74 8.21 1.20
C LEU A 116 -11.34 8.70 -0.14
N HIS A 117 -11.54 7.81 -1.11
CA HIS A 117 -12.07 8.24 -2.41
C HIS A 117 -13.60 8.45 -2.42
N ARG A 118 -14.33 7.87 -1.45
CA ARG A 118 -15.79 8.01 -1.34
C ARG A 118 -16.22 9.11 -0.38
N ALA A 119 -15.41 9.40 0.61
CA ALA A 119 -15.72 10.36 1.65
C ALA A 119 -15.52 11.79 1.14
N ILE A 120 -16.50 12.32 0.43
CA ILE A 120 -16.48 13.69 -0.10
C ILE A 120 -17.37 14.56 0.75
N ALA A 121 -16.76 15.35 1.64
CA ALA A 121 -17.46 16.34 2.45
C ALA A 121 -16.50 17.47 2.86
N PRO A 122 -16.99 18.71 3.08
CA PRO A 122 -16.17 19.84 3.48
C PRO A 122 -15.40 19.64 4.80
N GLN A 123 -15.82 18.70 5.62
CA GLN A 123 -15.23 18.38 6.93
C GLN A 123 -14.22 17.23 6.87
N ILE A 124 -14.02 16.65 5.69
CA ILE A 124 -13.11 15.50 5.48
C ILE A 124 -12.00 15.96 4.57
N VAL A 125 -10.76 15.53 4.85
CA VAL A 125 -9.58 15.81 4.02
C VAL A 125 -9.82 15.31 2.59
N GLU A 126 -9.49 16.14 1.62
CA GLU A 126 -9.63 15.81 0.21
C GLU A 126 -8.59 14.78 -0.20
N PHE A 127 -9.01 13.77 -0.95
CA PHE A 127 -8.14 12.75 -1.52
C PHE A 127 -7.70 13.17 -2.92
N TYR A 128 -6.39 13.28 -3.14
CA TYR A 128 -5.81 13.69 -4.42
C TYR A 128 -5.37 12.52 -5.29
N GLY A 129 -5.19 11.34 -4.69
CA GLY A 129 -4.83 10.13 -5.40
C GLY A 129 -3.92 9.21 -4.59
N ALA A 130 -3.57 8.11 -5.21
CA ALA A 130 -2.63 7.14 -4.67
C ALA A 130 -1.82 6.51 -5.80
N PHE A 131 -0.65 5.98 -5.48
CA PHE A 131 0.18 5.25 -6.43
C PHE A 131 1.04 4.21 -5.70
N PHE A 132 1.63 3.30 -6.46
CA PHE A 132 2.45 2.21 -5.95
C PHE A 132 3.80 2.18 -6.64
N ILE A 133 4.88 2.31 -5.87
CA ILE A 133 6.27 2.27 -6.34
C ILE A 133 7.13 1.54 -5.30
N GLU A 134 8.03 0.67 -5.76
CA GLU A 134 9.09 0.05 -4.95
C GLU A 134 8.58 -0.60 -3.65
N SER A 135 7.48 -1.32 -3.76
CA SER A 135 6.81 -1.98 -2.62
C SER A 135 6.22 -1.02 -1.57
N CYS A 136 6.03 0.25 -1.91
CA CYS A 136 5.36 1.24 -1.07
C CYS A 136 4.09 1.76 -1.75
N VAL A 137 3.02 1.87 -0.96
CA VAL A 137 1.78 2.55 -1.35
C VAL A 137 1.84 3.98 -0.83
N TYR A 138 1.55 4.93 -1.69
CA TYR A 138 1.53 6.35 -1.37
C TYR A 138 0.11 6.89 -1.49
N TYR A 139 -0.37 7.58 -0.45
CA TYR A 139 -1.63 8.32 -0.46
C TYR A 139 -1.34 9.80 -0.47
N CYS A 140 -1.94 10.52 -1.42
CA CYS A 140 -1.86 11.98 -1.52
C CYS A 140 -3.19 12.56 -1.08
N MET A 141 -3.15 13.43 -0.08
CA MET A 141 -4.33 14.05 0.51
C MET A 141 -4.06 15.51 0.88
N GLU A 142 -5.12 16.23 1.17
CA GLU A 142 -5.08 17.61 1.61
C GLU A 142 -4.15 17.80 2.82
N TYR A 143 -3.31 18.84 2.75
CA TYR A 143 -2.42 19.21 3.85
C TYR A 143 -3.15 20.09 4.88
N MET A 144 -3.12 19.66 6.13
CA MET A 144 -3.69 20.41 7.28
C MET A 144 -2.58 21.16 8.01
N ASP A 145 -2.46 22.44 7.75
CA ASP A 145 -1.41 23.32 8.32
C ASP A 145 -1.56 23.58 9.82
N ALA A 146 -2.79 23.56 10.32
CA ALA A 146 -3.08 23.75 11.75
C ALA A 146 -2.72 22.53 12.64
N GLY A 147 -2.45 21.37 12.04
CA GLY A 147 -2.16 20.12 12.74
C GLY A 147 -3.42 19.45 13.33
N SER A 148 -3.23 18.64 14.36
CA SER A 148 -4.34 17.90 14.99
C SER A 148 -5.18 18.76 15.92
N LEU A 149 -6.45 18.36 16.12
CA LEU A 149 -7.33 19.00 17.11
C LEU A 149 -6.74 18.96 18.52
N GLU A 150 -5.99 17.92 18.87
CA GLU A 150 -5.29 17.80 20.13
C GLU A 150 -4.30 18.96 20.33
N ARG A 151 -3.50 19.31 19.33
CA ARG A 151 -2.59 20.45 19.37
C ARG A 151 -3.33 21.78 19.48
N LEU A 152 -4.43 21.94 18.76
CA LEU A 152 -5.26 23.16 18.79
C LEU A 152 -5.96 23.34 20.14
N CYS A 153 -6.42 22.24 20.78
CA CYS A 153 -7.08 22.27 22.07
C CYS A 153 -6.09 22.38 23.23
N ALA A 154 -4.87 21.87 23.12
CA ALA A 154 -3.87 21.97 24.17
C ALA A 154 -3.43 23.43 24.48
N GLY A 155 -3.55 24.32 23.49
CA GLY A 155 -3.29 25.76 23.65
C GLY A 155 -4.48 26.59 24.13
N ARG A 156 -5.67 26.03 24.16
CA ARG A 156 -6.90 26.65 24.66
C ARG A 156 -7.46 25.79 25.79
N ARG A 157 -7.42 26.28 27.01
CA ARG A 157 -8.26 25.67 28.04
C ARG A 157 -9.70 25.79 27.55
N CYS A 158 -10.30 24.65 27.18
CA CYS A 158 -11.73 24.61 26.93
C CYS A 158 -12.43 24.98 28.22
N CYS A 159 -13.05 26.13 28.24
CA CYS A 159 -14.02 26.50 29.26
C CYS A 159 -15.27 25.67 29.09
#